data_ae66431d5c7aa8315fb658935d6aad24
#
_entry.id   ae66431d5c7aa8315fb658935d6aad24
#
_cell.length_a   1.000
_cell.length_b   1.000
_cell.length_c   1.000
_cell.angle_alpha   90.00
_cell.angle_beta   90.00
_cell.angle_gamma   90.00
#
_symmetry.space_group_name_H-M   'P 1'
#
loop_
_entity.id
_entity.type
_entity.pdbx_description
1 polymer ?
#
loop_
_entity_poly.entity_id
_entity_poly.type
_entity_poly.pdbx_seq_one_letter_code
_entity_poly.pdbx_strand_id
1 'polypeptide(L)'
;LLGAALPGLVQAIAAAEVARVNLVVAVLIWAMVYPMMVGVDPSSLRDVVRQPKGLAITLAVNWLIKPFTMAFLAVLFFEHVFAGLIPPDDAKQYIAGLILLGAAPCTAMVFVWSQLTKGDEGYTLLQVSVNDVVMVFAFAPIVALLLGVTDIAVPWGTLVLSVVLFVALPLAAGLLTRMQLGTPARIAAFRDRVKPWG
;
A
#
# COMPACT_ATOMS: atom_id res chain seq x y z
N LEU A 1 20.04 15.83 9.31
CA LEU A 1 21.52 15.92 9.23
C LEU A 1 22.04 15.73 7.79
N LEU A 2 21.63 14.66 7.08
CA LEU A 2 22.04 14.41 5.67
C LEU A 2 21.54 15.50 4.69
N GLY A 3 20.32 15.99 4.86
CA GLY A 3 19.78 17.06 4.01
C GLY A 3 20.48 18.41 4.16
N ALA A 4 21.04 18.70 5.35
CA ALA A 4 21.83 19.90 5.60
C ALA A 4 23.28 19.75 5.09
N ALA A 5 23.79 18.53 5.02
CA ALA A 5 25.15 18.24 4.53
C ALA A 5 25.25 18.20 3.00
N LEU A 6 24.16 17.89 2.30
CA LEU A 6 24.12 17.74 0.83
C LEU A 6 22.91 18.47 0.22
N PRO A 7 22.81 19.80 0.34
CA PRO A 7 21.64 20.56 -0.12
C PRO A 7 21.43 20.44 -1.64
N GLY A 8 22.49 20.35 -2.44
CA GLY A 8 22.42 20.18 -3.88
C GLY A 8 21.83 18.85 -4.32
N LEU A 9 22.12 17.76 -3.60
CA LEU A 9 21.56 16.43 -3.88
C LEU A 9 20.08 16.37 -3.51
N VAL A 10 19.69 16.99 -2.39
CA VAL A 10 18.28 17.07 -1.98
C VAL A 10 17.47 17.90 -2.98
N GLN A 11 18.01 19.01 -3.46
CA GLN A 11 17.37 19.83 -4.49
C GLN A 11 17.24 19.09 -5.83
N ALA A 12 18.27 18.34 -6.25
CA ALA A 12 18.22 17.53 -7.47
C ALA A 12 17.18 16.42 -7.37
N ILE A 13 17.06 15.76 -6.20
CA ILE A 13 16.02 14.76 -5.95
C ILE A 13 14.62 15.41 -5.96
N ALA A 14 14.48 16.57 -5.32
CA ALA A 14 13.21 17.29 -5.30
C ALA A 14 12.80 17.80 -6.69
N ALA A 15 13.76 18.20 -7.53
CA ALA A 15 13.52 18.66 -8.89
C ALA A 15 13.12 17.52 -9.87
N ALA A 16 13.42 16.26 -9.52
CA ALA A 16 13.05 15.09 -10.32
C ALA A 16 11.56 14.69 -10.12
N GLU A 17 10.65 15.67 -10.25
CA GLU A 17 9.22 15.49 -10.07
C GLU A 17 8.48 15.60 -11.40
N VAL A 18 7.63 14.59 -11.70
CA VAL A 18 6.72 14.57 -12.85
C VAL A 18 5.32 14.29 -12.36
N ALA A 19 4.36 15.14 -12.69
CA ALA A 19 2.96 15.02 -12.30
C ALA A 19 2.75 14.82 -10.78
N ARG A 20 3.50 15.54 -9.95
CA ARG A 20 3.53 15.44 -8.48
C ARG A 20 4.06 14.11 -7.94
N VAL A 21 4.74 13.32 -8.77
CA VAL A 21 5.43 12.09 -8.36
C VAL A 21 6.93 12.30 -8.49
N ASN A 22 7.65 12.14 -7.38
CA ASN A 22 9.10 12.19 -7.40
C ASN A 22 9.66 10.89 -7.99
N LEU A 23 10.39 10.99 -9.11
CA LEU A 23 10.88 9.83 -9.86
C LEU A 23 11.87 8.98 -9.06
N VAL A 24 12.71 9.59 -8.22
CA VAL A 24 13.67 8.85 -7.39
C VAL A 24 12.93 8.02 -6.36
N VAL A 25 11.95 8.62 -5.69
CA VAL A 25 11.09 7.93 -4.73
C VAL A 25 10.29 6.84 -5.42
N ALA A 26 9.76 7.10 -6.63
CA ALA A 26 9.03 6.11 -7.41
C ALA A 26 9.87 4.87 -7.73
N VAL A 27 11.14 5.07 -8.15
CA VAL A 27 12.07 3.95 -8.43
C VAL A 27 12.36 3.14 -7.16
N LEU A 28 12.56 3.81 -6.02
CA LEU A 28 12.79 3.12 -4.74
C LEU A 28 11.56 2.31 -4.29
N ILE A 29 10.36 2.88 -4.42
CA ILE A 29 9.10 2.17 -4.14
C ILE A 29 8.96 0.97 -5.08
N TRP A 30 9.26 1.13 -6.38
CA TRP A 30 9.22 0.03 -7.33
C TRP A 30 10.22 -1.08 -6.99
N ALA A 31 11.44 -0.73 -6.60
CA ALA A 31 12.45 -1.70 -6.16
C ALA A 31 11.96 -2.52 -4.95
N MET A 32 11.21 -1.89 -4.03
CA MET A 32 10.63 -2.55 -2.87
C MET A 32 9.39 -3.39 -3.22
N VAL A 33 8.47 -2.84 -4.01
CA VAL A 33 7.15 -3.45 -4.28
C VAL A 33 7.23 -4.57 -5.33
N TYR A 34 8.05 -4.42 -6.37
CA TYR A 34 8.14 -5.37 -7.46
C TYR A 34 8.50 -6.82 -7.02
N PRO A 35 9.52 -7.05 -6.16
CA PRO A 35 9.80 -8.40 -5.66
C PRO A 35 8.62 -9.04 -4.92
N MET A 36 7.86 -8.22 -4.19
CA MET A 36 6.66 -8.69 -3.49
C MET A 36 5.58 -9.10 -4.49
N MET A 37 5.36 -8.30 -5.55
CA MET A 37 4.34 -8.58 -6.57
C MET A 37 4.66 -9.84 -7.41
N VAL A 38 5.93 -10.19 -7.61
CA VAL A 38 6.33 -11.47 -8.21
C VAL A 38 5.89 -12.67 -7.34
N GLY A 39 5.79 -12.46 -6.02
CA GLY A 39 5.29 -13.47 -5.07
C GLY A 39 3.77 -13.70 -5.15
N VAL A 40 3.00 -12.75 -5.68
CA VAL A 40 1.54 -12.86 -5.79
C VAL A 40 1.16 -14.03 -6.71
N ASP A 41 0.43 -15.00 -6.18
CA ASP A 41 0.00 -16.18 -6.92
C ASP A 41 -1.49 -16.12 -7.25
N PRO A 42 -1.86 -15.88 -8.52
CA PRO A 42 -3.27 -15.88 -8.92
C PRO A 42 -3.95 -17.25 -8.76
N SER A 43 -3.18 -18.36 -8.76
CA SER A 43 -3.74 -19.68 -8.56
C SER A 43 -4.17 -19.93 -7.11
N SER A 44 -3.56 -19.23 -6.16
CA SER A 44 -3.94 -19.28 -4.73
C SER A 44 -5.34 -18.69 -4.48
N LEU A 45 -5.88 -17.90 -5.41
CA LEU A 45 -7.28 -17.45 -5.36
C LEU A 45 -8.26 -18.63 -5.37
N ARG A 46 -7.88 -19.78 -5.92
CA ARG A 46 -8.70 -21.02 -5.88
C ARG A 46 -8.70 -21.64 -4.49
N ASP A 47 -7.64 -21.46 -3.69
CA ASP A 47 -7.55 -21.98 -2.32
C ASP A 47 -8.38 -21.15 -1.32
N VAL A 48 -8.85 -19.97 -1.72
CA VAL A 48 -9.84 -19.16 -0.98
C VAL A 48 -11.06 -19.99 -0.59
N VAL A 49 -11.48 -20.91 -1.47
CA VAL A 49 -12.64 -21.77 -1.27
C VAL A 49 -12.45 -22.71 -0.06
N ARG A 50 -11.21 -23.00 0.34
CA ARG A 50 -10.91 -23.92 1.45
C ARG A 50 -11.00 -23.27 2.84
N GLN A 51 -10.71 -21.97 2.95
CA GLN A 51 -10.79 -21.23 4.23
C GLN A 51 -11.45 -19.87 4.05
N PRO A 52 -12.71 -19.79 3.61
CA PRO A 52 -13.38 -18.55 3.26
C PRO A 52 -13.61 -17.62 4.47
N LYS A 53 -13.79 -18.19 5.67
CA LYS A 53 -14.10 -17.40 6.88
C LYS A 53 -12.98 -16.45 7.27
N GLY A 54 -11.74 -16.94 7.32
CA GLY A 54 -10.58 -16.12 7.69
C GLY A 54 -10.33 -15.01 6.68
N LEU A 55 -10.41 -15.32 5.39
CA LEU A 55 -10.27 -14.31 4.35
C LEU A 55 -11.40 -13.26 4.39
N ALA A 56 -12.65 -13.68 4.55
CA ALA A 56 -13.78 -12.76 4.66
C ALA A 56 -13.64 -11.80 5.86
N ILE A 57 -13.19 -12.30 7.01
CA ILE A 57 -12.92 -11.47 8.20
C ILE A 57 -11.79 -10.47 7.88
N THR A 58 -10.69 -10.91 7.28
CA THR A 58 -9.57 -10.03 6.95
C THR A 58 -9.98 -8.95 5.95
N LEU A 59 -10.74 -9.30 4.91
CA LEU A 59 -11.26 -8.33 3.94
C LEU A 59 -12.21 -7.33 4.62
N ALA A 60 -13.14 -7.81 5.44
CA ALA A 60 -14.06 -6.93 6.17
C ALA A 60 -13.31 -5.97 7.10
N VAL A 61 -12.33 -6.45 7.85
CA VAL A 61 -11.52 -5.61 8.73
C VAL A 61 -10.69 -4.59 7.93
N ASN A 62 -10.01 -5.02 6.87
CA ASN A 62 -9.14 -4.13 6.09
C ASN A 62 -9.90 -3.09 5.26
N TRP A 63 -11.08 -3.42 4.74
CA TRP A 63 -11.77 -2.57 3.78
C TRP A 63 -13.04 -1.89 4.32
N LEU A 64 -13.67 -2.45 5.36
CA LEU A 64 -14.88 -1.88 5.96
C LEU A 64 -14.65 -1.31 7.36
N ILE A 65 -13.78 -1.89 8.17
CA ILE A 65 -13.60 -1.43 9.55
C ILE A 65 -12.42 -0.44 9.65
N LYS A 66 -11.24 -0.86 9.23
CA LYS A 66 -10.00 -0.09 9.43
C LYS A 66 -10.02 1.33 8.81
N PRO A 67 -10.43 1.54 7.55
CA PRO A 67 -10.46 2.87 6.96
C PRO A 67 -11.40 3.83 7.69
N PHE A 68 -12.58 3.36 8.06
CA PHE A 68 -13.59 4.18 8.72
C PHE A 68 -13.22 4.50 10.18
N THR A 69 -12.68 3.53 10.90
CA THR A 69 -12.17 3.77 12.26
C THR A 69 -10.98 4.73 12.26
N MET A 70 -10.08 4.62 11.28
CA MET A 70 -8.95 5.56 11.14
C MET A 70 -9.43 6.98 10.81
N ALA A 71 -10.38 7.13 9.89
CA ALA A 71 -10.98 8.42 9.55
C ALA A 71 -11.67 9.04 10.78
N PHE A 72 -12.48 8.24 11.49
CA PHE A 72 -13.15 8.69 12.71
C PHE A 72 -12.15 9.16 13.78
N LEU A 73 -11.11 8.37 14.04
CA LEU A 73 -10.08 8.73 15.02
C LEU A 73 -9.29 9.96 14.57
N ALA A 74 -8.97 10.07 13.27
CA ALA A 74 -8.28 11.23 12.73
C ALA A 74 -9.08 12.52 12.98
N VAL A 75 -10.36 12.54 12.63
CA VAL A 75 -11.24 13.69 12.88
C VAL A 75 -11.35 13.96 14.38
N LEU A 76 -11.64 12.93 15.18
CA LEU A 76 -11.79 13.08 16.63
C LEU A 76 -10.54 13.70 17.28
N PHE A 77 -9.36 13.22 16.93
CA PHE A 77 -8.13 13.72 17.55
C PHE A 77 -7.74 15.11 17.01
N PHE A 78 -7.76 15.34 15.71
CA PHE A 78 -7.24 16.58 15.13
C PHE A 78 -8.22 17.73 15.18
N GLU A 79 -9.53 17.50 15.12
CA GLU A 79 -10.53 18.55 15.21
C GLU A 79 -11.03 18.83 16.62
N HIS A 80 -10.91 17.86 17.56
CA HIS A 80 -11.45 18.00 18.91
C HIS A 80 -10.37 17.97 19.98
N VAL A 81 -9.52 16.93 20.02
CA VAL A 81 -8.54 16.77 21.12
C VAL A 81 -7.37 17.74 20.95
N PHE A 82 -6.84 17.89 19.73
CA PHE A 82 -5.69 18.74 19.43
C PHE A 82 -6.05 20.07 18.76
N ALA A 83 -7.33 20.46 18.70
CA ALA A 83 -7.81 21.67 18.04
C ALA A 83 -7.10 22.96 18.51
N GLY A 84 -6.63 23.00 19.75
CA GLY A 84 -5.91 24.16 20.30
C GLY A 84 -4.38 24.13 20.08
N LEU A 85 -3.84 23.01 19.57
CA LEU A 85 -2.40 22.79 19.43
C LEU A 85 -1.92 22.83 17.97
N ILE A 86 -2.83 22.58 17.02
CA ILE A 86 -2.52 22.45 15.60
C ILE A 86 -3.35 23.44 14.78
N PRO A 87 -2.72 24.17 13.84
CA PRO A 87 -3.47 25.05 12.92
C PRO A 87 -4.50 24.23 12.11
N PRO A 88 -5.69 24.79 11.81
CA PRO A 88 -6.76 24.06 11.11
C PRO A 88 -6.35 23.51 9.74
N ASP A 89 -5.50 24.21 9.00
CA ASP A 89 -5.04 23.78 7.68
C ASP A 89 -4.08 22.59 7.78
N ASP A 90 -3.23 22.57 8.80
CA ASP A 90 -2.35 21.42 9.07
C ASP A 90 -3.15 20.23 9.56
N ALA A 91 -4.16 20.44 10.40
CA ALA A 91 -5.06 19.39 10.87
C ALA A 91 -5.74 18.65 9.71
N LYS A 92 -6.22 19.36 8.68
CA LYS A 92 -6.79 18.78 7.47
C LYS A 92 -5.79 17.91 6.71
N GLN A 93 -4.53 18.33 6.61
CA GLN A 93 -3.47 17.57 5.96
C GLN A 93 -3.15 16.28 6.74
N TYR A 94 -3.11 16.35 8.07
CA TYR A 94 -2.92 15.17 8.92
C TYR A 94 -4.08 14.20 8.82
N ILE A 95 -5.32 14.68 8.83
CA ILE A 95 -6.52 13.86 8.64
C ILE A 95 -6.45 13.14 7.27
N ALA A 96 -6.13 13.88 6.20
CA ALA A 96 -5.98 13.29 4.87
C ALA A 96 -4.90 12.22 4.83
N GLY A 97 -3.73 12.48 5.43
CA GLY A 97 -2.63 11.52 5.53
C GLY A 97 -3.01 10.25 6.28
N LEU A 98 -3.73 10.38 7.40
CA LEU A 98 -4.21 9.24 8.20
C LEU A 98 -5.29 8.42 7.48
N ILE A 99 -6.18 9.07 6.72
CA ILE A 99 -7.17 8.39 5.87
C ILE A 99 -6.44 7.56 4.80
N LEU A 100 -5.48 8.15 4.09
CA LEU A 100 -4.68 7.45 3.09
C LEU A 100 -3.92 6.25 3.69
N LEU A 101 -3.27 6.44 4.82
CA LEU A 101 -2.54 5.39 5.53
C LEU A 101 -3.48 4.29 6.04
N GLY A 102 -4.64 4.68 6.56
CA GLY A 102 -5.65 3.75 7.09
C GLY A 102 -6.35 2.94 6.00
N ALA A 103 -6.52 3.49 4.80
CA ALA A 103 -7.16 2.81 3.69
C ALA A 103 -6.29 1.74 3.03
N ALA A 104 -4.95 1.89 3.09
CA ALA A 104 -4.04 0.92 2.49
C ALA A 104 -3.82 -0.31 3.40
N PRO A 105 -3.90 -1.56 2.89
CA PRO A 105 -3.47 -2.73 3.64
C PRO A 105 -1.94 -2.76 3.72
N CYS A 106 -1.39 -3.15 4.89
CA CYS A 106 0.06 -3.29 5.06
C CYS A 106 0.47 -4.70 4.64
N THR A 107 1.19 -4.84 3.54
CA THR A 107 1.60 -6.15 3.00
C THR A 107 2.97 -6.59 3.50
N ALA A 108 3.92 -5.68 3.71
CA ALA A 108 5.29 -6.01 4.09
C ALA A 108 5.40 -6.59 5.52
N MET A 109 4.83 -5.91 6.51
CA MET A 109 4.93 -6.33 7.91
C MET A 109 4.13 -7.60 8.23
N VAL A 110 3.11 -7.93 7.43
CA VAL A 110 2.28 -9.13 7.64
C VAL A 110 3.12 -10.40 7.56
N PHE A 111 4.07 -10.49 6.63
CA PHE A 111 4.98 -11.64 6.54
C PHE A 111 5.90 -11.74 7.75
N VAL A 112 6.44 -10.63 8.23
CA VAL A 112 7.29 -10.59 9.43
C VAL A 112 6.50 -11.10 10.63
N TRP A 113 5.29 -10.62 10.84
CA TRP A 113 4.42 -11.08 11.93
C TRP A 113 4.04 -12.55 11.78
N SER A 114 3.70 -13.00 10.58
CA SER A 114 3.41 -14.42 10.31
C SER A 114 4.57 -15.32 10.71
N GLN A 115 5.80 -14.95 10.35
CA GLN A 115 7.00 -15.71 10.71
C GLN A 115 7.26 -15.70 12.24
N LEU A 116 7.17 -14.53 12.87
CA LEU A 116 7.40 -14.39 14.32
C LEU A 116 6.39 -15.18 15.15
N THR A 117 5.15 -15.26 14.70
CA THR A 117 4.07 -16.01 15.38
C THR A 117 4.00 -17.48 14.95
N LYS A 118 4.90 -17.93 14.06
CA LYS A 118 4.87 -19.28 13.47
C LYS A 118 3.54 -19.57 12.75
N GLY A 119 2.99 -18.55 12.10
CA GLY A 119 1.76 -18.64 11.30
C GLY A 119 1.98 -19.39 9.98
N ASP A 120 0.88 -19.67 9.29
CA ASP A 120 0.90 -20.29 7.96
C ASP A 120 1.31 -19.23 6.91
N GLU A 121 2.54 -19.34 6.41
CA GLU A 121 3.08 -18.42 5.40
C GLU A 121 2.33 -18.53 4.07
N GLY A 122 1.84 -19.72 3.71
CA GLY A 122 1.05 -19.93 2.50
C GLY A 122 -0.28 -19.21 2.57
N TYR A 123 -0.96 -19.32 3.71
CA TYR A 123 -2.21 -18.60 3.96
C TYR A 123 -2.00 -17.09 4.05
N THR A 124 -0.90 -16.66 4.65
CA THR A 124 -0.51 -15.24 4.69
C THR A 124 -0.30 -14.69 3.28
N LEU A 125 0.39 -15.42 2.41
CA LEU A 125 0.60 -15.03 1.02
C LEU A 125 -0.73 -14.92 0.26
N LEU A 126 -1.64 -15.85 0.48
CA LEU A 126 -2.99 -15.80 -0.08
C LEU A 126 -3.74 -14.53 0.35
N GLN A 127 -3.74 -14.23 1.66
CA GLN A 127 -4.38 -13.04 2.22
C GLN A 127 -3.82 -11.75 1.59
N VAL A 128 -2.51 -11.62 1.50
CA VAL A 128 -1.82 -10.49 0.89
C VAL A 128 -2.22 -10.37 -0.58
N SER A 129 -2.12 -11.46 -1.35
CA SER A 129 -2.44 -11.46 -2.78
C SER A 129 -3.87 -10.99 -3.07
N VAL A 130 -4.84 -11.47 -2.28
CA VAL A 130 -6.23 -11.05 -2.43
C VAL A 130 -6.42 -9.58 -2.06
N ASN A 131 -5.80 -9.12 -0.96
CA ASN A 131 -5.87 -7.72 -0.55
C ASN A 131 -5.25 -6.79 -1.59
N ASP A 132 -4.13 -7.17 -2.22
CA ASP A 132 -3.48 -6.40 -3.28
C ASP A 132 -4.36 -6.28 -4.53
N VAL A 133 -5.06 -7.36 -4.91
CA VAL A 133 -6.04 -7.31 -6.02
C VAL A 133 -7.21 -6.39 -5.66
N VAL A 134 -7.77 -6.52 -4.46
CA VAL A 134 -8.88 -5.67 -4.00
C VAL A 134 -8.43 -4.20 -3.94
N MET A 135 -7.18 -3.92 -3.54
CA MET A 135 -6.64 -2.58 -3.44
C MET A 135 -6.70 -1.81 -4.77
N VAL A 136 -6.45 -2.48 -5.91
CA VAL A 136 -6.51 -1.85 -7.24
C VAL A 136 -7.88 -1.20 -7.49
N PHE A 137 -8.96 -1.80 -6.99
CA PHE A 137 -10.32 -1.35 -7.24
C PHE A 137 -10.92 -0.55 -6.08
N ALA A 138 -10.63 -0.93 -4.84
CA ALA A 138 -11.32 -0.42 -3.65
C ALA A 138 -10.63 0.81 -3.03
N PHE A 139 -9.31 0.96 -3.18
CA PHE A 139 -8.56 2.02 -2.50
C PHE A 139 -9.04 3.42 -2.89
N ALA A 140 -9.07 3.74 -4.19
CA ALA A 140 -9.43 5.07 -4.65
C ALA A 140 -10.88 5.46 -4.30
N PRO A 141 -11.91 4.61 -4.48
CA PRO A 141 -13.28 4.93 -4.06
C PRO A 141 -13.42 5.15 -2.55
N ILE A 142 -12.79 4.31 -1.72
CA ILE A 142 -12.87 4.43 -0.26
C ILE A 142 -12.19 5.72 0.21
N VAL A 143 -10.99 6.01 -0.28
CA VAL A 143 -10.28 7.25 0.07
C VAL A 143 -11.08 8.47 -0.37
N ALA A 144 -11.63 8.46 -1.59
CA ALA A 144 -12.44 9.55 -2.08
C ALA A 144 -13.70 9.79 -1.24
N LEU A 145 -14.37 8.70 -0.83
CA LEU A 145 -15.54 8.78 0.05
C LEU A 145 -15.14 9.40 1.41
N LEU A 146 -14.08 8.92 2.03
CA LEU A 146 -13.65 9.37 3.35
C LEU A 146 -13.14 10.83 3.33
N LEU A 147 -12.37 11.22 2.33
CA LEU A 147 -11.93 12.60 2.16
C LEU A 147 -13.12 13.52 1.87
N GLY A 148 -14.09 13.08 1.06
CA GLY A 148 -15.31 13.84 0.78
C GLY A 148 -16.17 14.10 2.01
N VAL A 149 -16.26 13.13 2.92
CA VAL A 149 -17.00 13.28 4.21
C VAL A 149 -16.30 14.26 5.14
N THR A 150 -14.98 14.42 5.04
CA THR A 150 -14.19 15.34 5.88
C THR A 150 -13.98 16.72 5.23
N ASP A 151 -14.76 17.09 4.21
CA ASP A 151 -14.63 18.36 3.46
C ASP A 151 -13.23 18.59 2.89
N ILE A 152 -12.49 17.54 2.63
CA ILE A 152 -11.16 17.60 2.02
C ILE A 152 -11.30 17.38 0.51
N ALA A 153 -10.75 18.30 -0.28
CA ALA A 153 -10.77 18.18 -1.74
C ALA A 153 -10.10 16.88 -2.20
N VAL A 154 -10.84 16.08 -2.95
CA VAL A 154 -10.36 14.77 -3.44
C VAL A 154 -9.46 14.96 -4.66
N PRO A 155 -8.16 14.66 -4.57
CA PRO A 155 -7.25 14.75 -5.71
C PRO A 155 -7.36 13.50 -6.60
N TRP A 156 -8.48 13.33 -7.29
CA TRP A 156 -8.78 12.14 -8.10
C TRP A 156 -7.65 11.76 -9.06
N GLY A 157 -7.07 12.76 -9.75
CA GLY A 157 -5.96 12.50 -10.68
C GLY A 157 -4.74 11.89 -9.98
N THR A 158 -4.37 12.41 -8.80
CA THR A 158 -3.25 11.88 -8.01
C THR A 158 -3.55 10.50 -7.44
N LEU A 159 -4.78 10.27 -6.95
CA LEU A 159 -5.18 8.97 -6.40
C LEU A 159 -5.14 7.87 -7.47
N VAL A 160 -5.78 8.11 -8.61
CA VAL A 160 -5.82 7.13 -9.71
C VAL A 160 -4.40 6.90 -10.26
N LEU A 161 -3.62 7.96 -10.47
CA LEU A 161 -2.25 7.86 -10.92
C LEU A 161 -1.38 7.05 -9.95
N SER A 162 -1.51 7.28 -8.65
CA SER A 162 -0.77 6.55 -7.62
C SER A 162 -1.13 5.06 -7.60
N VAL A 163 -2.41 4.72 -7.69
CA VAL A 163 -2.85 3.31 -7.75
C VAL A 163 -2.31 2.64 -9.01
N VAL A 164 -2.41 3.29 -10.15
CA VAL A 164 -1.89 2.73 -11.40
C VAL A 164 -0.37 2.55 -11.32
N LEU A 165 0.35 3.57 -10.87
CA LEU A 165 1.81 3.61 -10.90
C LEU A 165 2.45 2.69 -9.86
N PHE A 166 1.89 2.63 -8.65
CA PHE A 166 2.50 1.93 -7.51
C PHE A 166 1.86 0.60 -7.16
N VAL A 167 0.69 0.29 -7.72
CA VAL A 167 0.00 -0.99 -7.47
C VAL A 167 -0.23 -1.74 -8.77
N ALA A 168 -0.99 -1.17 -9.72
CA ALA A 168 -1.41 -1.90 -10.91
C ALA A 168 -0.22 -2.26 -11.84
N LEU A 169 0.68 -1.32 -12.10
CA LEU A 169 1.85 -1.57 -12.95
C LEU A 169 2.84 -2.56 -12.32
N PRO A 170 3.27 -2.44 -11.04
CA PRO A 170 4.12 -3.44 -10.41
C PRO A 170 3.47 -4.82 -10.34
N LEU A 171 2.16 -4.89 -10.08
CA LEU A 171 1.43 -6.15 -10.09
C LEU A 171 1.44 -6.78 -11.47
N ALA A 172 1.14 -6.01 -12.52
CA ALA A 172 1.19 -6.50 -13.90
C ALA A 172 2.60 -6.98 -14.29
N ALA A 173 3.65 -6.21 -13.93
CA ALA A 173 5.04 -6.58 -14.16
C ALA A 173 5.41 -7.86 -13.40
N GLY A 174 4.99 -7.99 -12.15
CA GLY A 174 5.20 -9.19 -11.33
C GLY A 174 4.54 -10.43 -11.94
N LEU A 175 3.27 -10.30 -12.37
CA LEU A 175 2.53 -11.38 -13.03
C LEU A 175 3.16 -11.77 -14.37
N LEU A 176 3.58 -10.82 -15.19
CA LEU A 176 4.27 -11.08 -16.47
C LEU A 176 5.59 -11.83 -16.23
N THR A 177 6.40 -11.39 -15.26
CA THR A 177 7.64 -12.09 -14.87
C THR A 177 7.35 -13.51 -14.41
N ARG A 178 6.33 -13.71 -13.60
CA ARG A 178 5.90 -15.03 -13.15
C ARG A 178 5.48 -15.93 -14.32
N MET A 179 4.73 -15.40 -15.28
CA MET A 179 4.35 -16.12 -16.51
C MET A 179 5.57 -16.53 -17.34
N GLN A 180 6.58 -15.65 -17.47
CA GLN A 180 7.82 -15.95 -18.17
C GLN A 180 8.68 -17.01 -17.48
N LEU A 181 8.75 -16.99 -16.16
CA LEU A 181 9.50 -17.97 -15.37
C LEU A 181 8.86 -19.35 -15.40
N GLY A 182 7.55 -19.43 -15.50
CA GLY A 182 6.74 -20.62 -15.77
C GLY A 182 6.72 -21.69 -14.68
N THR A 183 7.79 -21.88 -13.92
CA THR A 183 7.89 -22.94 -12.89
C THR A 183 8.04 -22.36 -11.48
N PRO A 184 7.38 -22.95 -10.45
CA PRO A 184 7.49 -22.49 -9.08
C PRO A 184 8.93 -22.39 -8.56
N ALA A 185 9.79 -23.32 -8.95
CA ALA A 185 11.19 -23.33 -8.56
C ALA A 185 11.98 -22.13 -9.12
N ARG A 186 11.73 -21.74 -10.38
CA ARG A 186 12.37 -20.56 -10.97
C ARG A 186 11.85 -19.27 -10.35
N ILE A 187 10.55 -19.22 -10.02
CA ILE A 187 9.94 -18.07 -9.33
C ILE A 187 10.56 -17.90 -7.94
N ALA A 188 10.71 -18.98 -7.18
CA ALA A 188 11.35 -18.97 -5.87
C ALA A 188 12.82 -18.50 -5.97
N ALA A 189 13.61 -19.09 -6.88
CA ALA A 189 15.00 -18.70 -7.10
C ALA A 189 15.16 -17.24 -7.53
N PHE A 190 14.26 -16.73 -8.37
CA PHE A 190 14.23 -15.32 -8.78
C PHE A 190 13.90 -14.43 -7.59
N ARG A 191 12.87 -14.77 -6.82
CA ARG A 191 12.45 -14.03 -5.62
C ARG A 191 13.59 -13.96 -4.60
N ASP A 192 14.28 -15.07 -4.32
CA ASP A 192 15.39 -15.08 -3.38
C ASP A 192 16.58 -14.23 -3.85
N ARG A 193 16.80 -14.13 -5.17
CA ARG A 193 17.83 -13.25 -5.75
C ARG A 193 17.47 -11.76 -5.62
N VAL A 194 16.19 -11.41 -5.71
CA VAL A 194 15.72 -10.01 -5.68
C VAL A 194 15.34 -9.56 -4.27
N LYS A 195 15.11 -10.50 -3.34
CA LYS A 195 14.78 -10.23 -1.92
C LYS A 195 15.71 -9.24 -1.20
N PRO A 196 17.03 -9.18 -1.48
CA PRO A 196 17.90 -8.18 -0.85
C PRO A 196 17.62 -6.73 -1.26
N TRP A 197 16.79 -6.51 -2.28
CA TRP A 197 16.49 -5.19 -2.85
C TRP A 197 15.13 -4.62 -2.39
N GLY A 198 14.30 -5.43 -1.67
CA GLY A 198 12.93 -5.09 -1.22
C GLY A 198 12.69 -5.16 0.29
#